data_ad62cbcf26a426e7da8b1205325ce936
#
_entry.id   ad62cbcf26a426e7da8b1205325ce936
#
_cell.length_a   1.000
_cell.length_b   1.000
_cell.length_c   1.000
_cell.angle_alpha   90.00
_cell.angle_beta   90.00
_cell.angle_gamma   90.00
#
_symmetry.space_group_name_H-M   'P 1'
#
loop_
_entity.id
_entity.type
_entity.pdbx_description
1 polymer ?
#
loop_
_entity_poly.entity_id
_entity_poly.type
_entity_poly.pdbx_seq_one_letter_code
_entity_poly.pdbx_strand_id
1 'polypeptide(L)'
;MDRQPQYIRFDWAMRRLLRDKANFGVLEGFLTTLLGKTIKIQKLLESESNQEDKDDKQNRVDVLAEDDKGELYLIEVQNESELAYFQRMLFGTSKLVTEYINRGENYEHVRKVYSVNIVYFNLGGGTDIVYHGKTEFRGIHNGEVLSLSPFQQQRFKVDAVSDLYPEYFILKVNDFNKWSKVPLEQWIYFLNTSEIPHDATA
;
A
#
# COMPACT_ATOMS: atom_id res chain seq x y z
N MET A 1 -26.96 -17.83 17.96
CA MET A 1 -26.52 -16.46 18.30
C MET A 1 -25.35 -16.16 17.42
N ASP A 2 -25.63 -15.55 16.28
CA ASP A 2 -24.61 -15.16 15.33
C ASP A 2 -23.77 -14.01 15.93
N ARG A 3 -22.49 -14.28 16.12
CA ARG A 3 -21.54 -13.21 16.42
C ARG A 3 -21.36 -12.44 15.12
N GLN A 4 -21.97 -11.28 15.01
CA GLN A 4 -21.60 -10.27 14.01
C GLN A 4 -20.09 -10.03 14.12
N PRO A 5 -19.33 -10.09 13.04
CA PRO A 5 -17.90 -9.96 13.11
C PRO A 5 -17.52 -8.56 13.62
N GLN A 6 -16.52 -8.52 14.46
CA GLN A 6 -15.98 -7.34 15.17
C GLN A 6 -15.34 -6.29 14.24
N TYR A 7 -15.42 -6.49 12.92
CA TYR A 7 -14.77 -5.72 11.86
C TYR A 7 -15.11 -4.22 11.83
N ILE A 8 -16.32 -3.81 12.25
CA ILE A 8 -16.76 -2.41 12.22
C ILE A 8 -15.95 -1.53 13.20
N ARG A 9 -15.52 -2.09 14.33
CA ARG A 9 -14.69 -1.37 15.31
C ARG A 9 -13.24 -1.23 14.85
N PHE A 10 -12.74 -2.22 14.12
CA PHE A 10 -11.37 -2.25 13.65
C PHE A 10 -11.13 -1.24 12.51
N ASP A 11 -12.03 -1.18 11.55
CA ASP A 11 -11.98 -0.22 10.45
C ASP A 11 -11.89 1.23 10.96
N TRP A 12 -12.71 1.60 11.97
CA TRP A 12 -12.66 2.91 12.59
C TRP A 12 -11.34 3.17 13.34
N ALA A 13 -10.83 2.18 14.08
CA ALA A 13 -9.57 2.31 14.81
C ALA A 13 -8.37 2.45 13.87
N MET A 14 -8.33 1.68 12.78
CA MET A 14 -7.31 1.80 11.75
C MET A 14 -7.37 3.13 11.02
N ARG A 15 -8.57 3.61 10.66
CA ARG A 15 -8.73 4.97 10.07
C ARG A 15 -8.13 6.03 10.97
N ARG A 16 -8.44 5.96 12.27
CA ARG A 16 -7.95 6.90 13.26
C ARG A 16 -6.43 6.75 13.45
N LEU A 17 -5.94 5.52 13.54
CA LEU A 17 -4.52 5.22 13.74
C LEU A 17 -3.67 5.70 12.55
N LEU A 18 -4.14 5.47 11.32
CA LEU A 18 -3.41 5.82 10.11
C LEU A 18 -3.56 7.30 9.71
N ARG A 19 -4.67 7.96 10.09
CA ARG A 19 -4.96 9.37 9.73
C ARG A 19 -4.54 10.39 10.79
N ASP A 20 -4.27 9.96 12.01
CA ASP A 20 -3.88 10.88 13.07
C ASP A 20 -2.40 11.25 12.93
N LYS A 21 -2.13 12.54 12.73
CA LYS A 21 -0.75 13.09 12.67
C LYS A 21 0.09 12.72 13.90
N ALA A 22 -0.55 12.52 15.06
CA ALA A 22 0.12 12.06 16.27
C ALA A 22 0.64 10.62 16.17
N ASN A 23 0.16 9.84 15.19
CA ASN A 23 0.48 8.42 15.03
C ASN A 23 1.29 8.09 13.76
N PHE A 24 1.96 9.07 13.15
CA PHE A 24 2.81 8.81 11.99
C PHE A 24 3.83 7.70 12.23
N GLY A 25 4.35 7.58 13.46
CA GLY A 25 5.27 6.52 13.82
C GLY A 25 4.72 5.10 13.61
N VAL A 26 3.42 4.89 13.79
CA VAL A 26 2.77 3.58 13.53
C VAL A 26 2.71 3.31 12.02
N LEU A 27 2.29 4.29 11.24
CA LEU A 27 2.27 4.19 9.77
C LEU A 27 3.68 3.99 9.20
N GLU A 28 4.65 4.76 9.68
CA GLU A 28 6.07 4.63 9.31
C GLU A 28 6.63 3.26 9.66
N GLY A 29 6.34 2.74 10.86
CA GLY A 29 6.76 1.41 11.30
C GLY A 29 6.19 0.30 10.42
N PHE A 30 4.90 0.36 10.13
CA PHE A 30 4.23 -0.58 9.23
C PHE A 30 4.85 -0.56 7.83
N LEU A 31 4.93 0.62 7.20
CA LEU A 31 5.47 0.77 5.85
C LEU A 31 6.96 0.39 5.79
N THR A 32 7.75 0.76 6.80
CA THR A 32 9.17 0.39 6.90
C THR A 32 9.33 -1.13 6.93
N THR A 33 8.50 -1.82 7.71
CA THR A 33 8.53 -3.28 7.81
C THR A 33 8.09 -3.94 6.49
N LEU A 34 7.02 -3.42 5.88
CA LEU A 34 6.47 -3.97 4.63
C LEU A 34 7.43 -3.79 3.45
N LEU A 35 8.03 -2.62 3.31
CA LEU A 35 8.88 -2.29 2.17
C LEU A 35 10.36 -2.63 2.38
N GLY A 36 10.78 -2.95 3.62
CA GLY A 36 12.17 -3.24 3.95
C GLY A 36 13.12 -2.04 3.81
N LYS A 37 12.57 -0.81 3.83
CA LYS A 37 13.33 0.46 3.78
C LYS A 37 12.74 1.44 4.77
N THR A 38 13.58 2.29 5.38
CA THR A 38 13.12 3.32 6.32
C THR A 38 12.21 4.32 5.63
N ILE A 39 11.00 4.50 6.15
CA ILE A 39 10.01 5.46 5.66
C ILE A 39 9.82 6.56 6.71
N LYS A 40 9.79 7.81 6.23
CA LYS A 40 9.49 9.00 7.03
C LYS A 40 8.39 9.80 6.38
N ILE A 41 7.19 9.77 6.97
CA ILE A 41 6.02 10.46 6.45
C ILE A 41 6.11 11.95 6.77
N GLN A 42 6.03 12.77 5.74
CA GLN A 42 5.99 14.22 5.89
C GLN A 42 4.57 14.75 6.08
N LYS A 43 3.63 14.21 5.28
CA LYS A 43 2.24 14.68 5.32
C LYS A 43 1.27 13.62 4.83
N LEU A 44 0.03 13.74 5.29
CA LEU A 44 -1.11 13.07 4.67
C LEU A 44 -1.70 14.02 3.63
N LEU A 45 -2.09 13.44 2.50
CA LEU A 45 -2.70 14.14 1.38
C LEU A 45 -4.19 13.81 1.32
N GLU A 46 -4.98 14.74 0.80
CA GLU A 46 -6.37 14.46 0.43
C GLU A 46 -6.39 13.94 -1.00
N SER A 47 -7.06 12.82 -1.23
CA SER A 47 -7.27 12.29 -2.58
C SER A 47 -8.66 12.69 -3.07
N GLU A 48 -8.75 13.20 -4.30
CA GLU A 48 -10.04 13.52 -4.95
C GLU A 48 -10.91 12.27 -5.17
N SER A 49 -10.31 11.07 -5.19
CA SER A 49 -11.06 9.80 -5.26
C SER A 49 -12.02 9.59 -4.09
N ASN A 50 -11.87 10.36 -3.01
CA ASN A 50 -12.77 10.34 -1.85
C ASN A 50 -14.09 11.12 -2.06
N GLN A 51 -14.33 11.77 -3.21
CA GLN A 51 -15.47 12.68 -3.41
C GLN A 51 -16.60 12.11 -4.27
N GLU A 52 -16.40 11.04 -5.03
CA GLU A 52 -17.34 10.67 -6.11
C GLU A 52 -18.56 9.85 -5.68
N ASP A 53 -18.58 9.18 -4.51
CA ASP A 53 -19.77 8.45 -4.06
C ASP A 53 -20.07 8.60 -2.57
N LYS A 54 -21.16 9.32 -2.25
CA LYS A 54 -21.61 9.51 -0.86
C LYS A 54 -22.15 8.23 -0.21
N ASP A 55 -22.61 7.26 -0.99
CA ASP A 55 -23.23 6.03 -0.48
C ASP A 55 -22.23 4.90 -0.25
N ASP A 56 -21.06 4.92 -0.91
CA ASP A 56 -20.02 3.88 -0.81
C ASP A 56 -18.95 4.19 0.27
N LYS A 57 -19.12 5.29 1.01
CA LYS A 57 -18.13 5.83 1.97
C LYS A 57 -17.96 5.03 3.26
N GLN A 58 -18.83 4.08 3.55
CA GLN A 58 -18.82 3.41 4.86
C GLN A 58 -17.77 2.31 5.00
N ASN A 59 -17.21 1.79 3.90
CA ASN A 59 -16.36 0.60 3.91
C ASN A 59 -14.92 0.82 3.38
N ARG A 60 -14.53 2.05 3.07
CA ARG A 60 -13.20 2.35 2.50
C ARG A 60 -12.35 3.21 3.42
N VAL A 61 -11.14 2.75 3.68
CA VAL A 61 -10.09 3.57 4.30
C VAL A 61 -9.01 3.78 3.28
N ASP A 62 -9.00 4.97 2.70
CA ASP A 62 -7.93 5.38 1.83
C ASP A 62 -7.08 6.39 2.61
N VAL A 63 -5.81 6.08 2.80
CA VAL A 63 -4.81 7.00 3.33
C VAL A 63 -3.81 7.25 2.23
N LEU A 64 -3.69 8.50 1.83
CA LEU A 64 -2.63 8.94 0.93
C LEU A 64 -1.59 9.70 1.74
N ALA A 65 -0.36 9.18 1.75
CA ALA A 65 0.77 9.78 2.45
C ALA A 65 1.89 10.12 1.47
N GLU A 66 2.69 11.10 1.84
CA GLU A 66 3.91 11.50 1.13
C GLU A 66 5.08 11.46 2.10
N ASP A 67 6.19 10.84 1.69
CA ASP A 67 7.41 10.78 2.47
C ASP A 67 8.36 11.96 2.18
N ASP A 68 9.52 11.97 2.84
CA ASP A 68 10.56 12.98 2.71
C ASP A 68 11.26 12.99 1.34
N LYS A 69 11.09 11.94 0.54
CA LYS A 69 11.59 11.84 -0.84
C LYS A 69 10.55 12.25 -1.88
N GLY A 70 9.32 12.53 -1.44
CA GLY A 70 8.21 12.83 -2.31
C GLY A 70 7.55 11.59 -2.93
N GLU A 71 7.85 10.38 -2.44
CA GLU A 71 7.18 9.16 -2.83
C GLU A 71 5.75 9.12 -2.24
N LEU A 72 4.80 8.53 -2.97
CA LEU A 72 3.40 8.46 -2.59
C LEU A 72 3.02 7.07 -2.11
N TYR A 73 2.28 7.01 -1.01
CA TYR A 73 1.79 5.77 -0.39
C TYR A 73 0.27 5.82 -0.35
N LEU A 74 -0.38 5.02 -1.19
CA LEU A 74 -1.83 4.81 -1.17
C LEU A 74 -2.11 3.55 -0.35
N ILE A 75 -2.72 3.70 0.81
CA ILE A 75 -3.09 2.59 1.68
C ILE A 75 -4.62 2.44 1.65
N GLU A 76 -5.09 1.35 1.09
CA GLU A 76 -6.50 0.99 1.03
C GLU A 76 -6.80 -0.14 2.00
N VAL A 77 -7.91 -0.03 2.74
CA VAL A 77 -8.42 -1.10 3.60
C VAL A 77 -9.81 -1.46 3.11
N GLN A 78 -9.97 -2.68 2.61
CA GLN A 78 -11.22 -3.14 2.01
C GLN A 78 -11.76 -4.36 2.73
N ASN A 79 -12.98 -4.23 3.27
CA ASN A 79 -13.65 -5.30 4.01
C ASN A 79 -14.56 -6.15 3.12
N GLU A 80 -15.19 -5.54 2.12
CA GLU A 80 -16.14 -6.22 1.25
C GLU A 80 -15.47 -6.72 -0.02
N SER A 81 -15.87 -7.90 -0.46
CA SER A 81 -15.38 -8.50 -1.69
C SER A 81 -15.81 -7.70 -2.90
N GLU A 82 -14.85 -7.37 -3.75
CA GLU A 82 -15.07 -6.67 -5.01
C GLU A 82 -14.44 -7.46 -6.16
N LEU A 83 -15.24 -7.85 -7.14
CA LEU A 83 -14.79 -8.66 -8.28
C LEU A 83 -13.71 -7.95 -9.11
N ALA A 84 -13.85 -6.63 -9.29
CA ALA A 84 -12.95 -5.79 -10.09
C ALA A 84 -11.83 -5.15 -9.26
N TYR A 85 -11.47 -5.72 -8.11
CA TYR A 85 -10.52 -5.09 -7.18
C TYR A 85 -9.13 -4.85 -7.79
N PHE A 86 -8.63 -5.77 -8.63
CA PHE A 86 -7.36 -5.57 -9.33
C PHE A 86 -7.39 -4.37 -10.29
N GLN A 87 -8.50 -4.21 -11.02
CA GLN A 87 -8.69 -3.07 -11.91
C GLN A 87 -8.81 -1.76 -11.12
N ARG A 88 -9.44 -1.81 -9.96
CA ARG A 88 -9.53 -0.68 -9.05
C ARG A 88 -8.16 -0.26 -8.54
N MET A 89 -7.31 -1.20 -8.09
CA MET A 89 -5.93 -0.90 -7.69
C MET A 89 -5.15 -0.20 -8.81
N LEU A 90 -5.27 -0.71 -10.05
CA LEU A 90 -4.65 -0.11 -11.23
C LEU A 90 -5.19 1.30 -11.49
N PHE A 91 -6.51 1.49 -11.43
CA PHE A 91 -7.15 2.79 -11.63
C PHE A 91 -6.69 3.81 -10.58
N GLY A 92 -6.70 3.45 -9.30
CA GLY A 92 -6.27 4.32 -8.20
C GLY A 92 -4.82 4.80 -8.34
N THR A 93 -3.89 3.89 -8.66
CA THR A 93 -2.49 4.26 -8.89
C THR A 93 -2.31 5.12 -10.14
N SER A 94 -3.02 4.82 -11.23
CA SER A 94 -2.97 5.61 -12.46
C SER A 94 -3.50 7.02 -12.26
N LYS A 95 -4.57 7.18 -11.48
CA LYS A 95 -5.12 8.48 -11.11
C LYS A 95 -4.08 9.31 -10.34
N LEU A 96 -3.40 8.72 -9.35
CA LEU A 96 -2.35 9.41 -8.60
C LEU A 96 -1.17 9.83 -9.49
N VAL A 97 -0.72 8.95 -10.38
CA VAL A 97 0.35 9.30 -11.33
C VAL A 97 -0.02 10.53 -12.16
N THR A 98 -1.28 10.64 -12.59
CA THR A 98 -1.74 11.77 -13.41
C THR A 98 -2.09 13.02 -12.60
N GLU A 99 -2.58 12.86 -11.36
CA GLU A 99 -2.96 13.96 -10.48
C GLU A 99 -1.74 14.75 -9.95
N TYR A 100 -0.64 14.02 -9.69
CA TYR A 100 0.57 14.61 -9.12
C TYR A 100 1.66 14.98 -10.15
N ILE A 101 1.31 15.00 -11.43
CA ILE A 101 2.11 15.63 -12.48
C ILE A 101 1.30 16.79 -13.09
N ASN A 102 1.85 18.02 -13.04
CA ASN A 102 1.16 19.16 -13.60
C ASN A 102 1.19 19.15 -15.12
N ARG A 103 0.17 19.71 -15.73
CA ARG A 103 0.09 19.81 -17.19
C ARG A 103 1.25 20.64 -17.75
N GLY A 104 2.05 20.02 -18.61
CA GLY A 104 3.23 20.66 -19.21
C GLY A 104 4.52 20.48 -18.44
N GLU A 105 4.50 19.79 -17.31
CA GLU A 105 5.72 19.33 -16.63
C GLU A 105 6.41 18.22 -17.40
N ASN A 106 7.71 18.08 -17.15
CA ASN A 106 8.51 17.00 -17.70
C ASN A 106 8.10 15.67 -17.04
N TYR A 107 8.03 14.58 -17.81
CA TYR A 107 7.77 13.23 -17.30
C TYR A 107 8.77 12.74 -16.25
N GLU A 108 9.93 13.38 -16.13
CA GLU A 108 10.88 13.15 -15.03
C GLU A 108 10.27 13.42 -13.63
N HIS A 109 9.16 14.20 -13.57
CA HIS A 109 8.45 14.53 -12.33
C HIS A 109 7.35 13.55 -11.98
N VAL A 110 7.15 12.48 -12.75
CA VAL A 110 6.26 11.39 -12.36
C VAL A 110 6.78 10.78 -11.07
N ARG A 111 5.90 10.76 -10.05
CA ARG A 111 6.27 10.34 -8.71
C ARG A 111 6.12 8.83 -8.55
N LYS A 112 6.99 8.23 -7.76
CA LYS A 112 6.83 6.84 -7.34
C LYS A 112 5.57 6.68 -6.50
N VAL A 113 4.76 5.66 -6.80
CA VAL A 113 3.56 5.30 -6.07
C VAL A 113 3.68 3.88 -5.52
N TYR A 114 3.43 3.73 -4.22
CA TYR A 114 3.25 2.44 -3.56
C TYR A 114 1.78 2.27 -3.23
N SER A 115 1.14 1.23 -3.78
CA SER A 115 -0.24 0.86 -3.47
C SER A 115 -0.24 -0.30 -2.48
N VAL A 116 -0.68 -0.04 -1.26
CA VAL A 116 -0.76 -1.02 -0.17
C VAL A 116 -2.22 -1.36 0.07
N ASN A 117 -2.60 -2.59 -0.21
CA ASN A 117 -3.98 -3.05 -0.23
C ASN A 117 -4.18 -4.10 0.86
N ILE A 118 -4.88 -3.72 1.91
CA ILE A 118 -5.21 -4.59 3.05
C ILE A 118 -6.63 -5.10 2.83
N VAL A 119 -6.77 -6.40 2.53
CA VAL A 119 -8.05 -6.98 2.17
C VAL A 119 -8.49 -8.03 3.19
N TYR A 120 -9.76 -7.97 3.58
CA TYR A 120 -10.43 -8.87 4.52
C TYR A 120 -11.35 -9.88 3.82
N PHE A 121 -11.05 -10.19 2.56
CA PHE A 121 -11.76 -11.17 1.74
C PHE A 121 -10.78 -11.96 0.89
N ASN A 122 -11.25 -13.08 0.33
CA ASN A 122 -10.47 -13.88 -0.59
C ASN A 122 -10.29 -13.15 -1.92
N LEU A 123 -9.08 -12.65 -2.17
CA LEU A 123 -8.70 -11.99 -3.41
C LEU A 123 -7.81 -12.90 -4.25
N GLY A 124 -8.31 -13.30 -5.42
CA GLY A 124 -7.57 -14.14 -6.36
C GLY A 124 -7.24 -15.53 -5.81
N GLY A 125 -6.38 -16.24 -6.51
CA GLY A 125 -5.81 -17.51 -6.08
C GLY A 125 -4.54 -17.34 -5.24
N GLY A 126 -3.95 -18.48 -4.84
CA GLY A 126 -2.70 -18.52 -4.08
C GLY A 126 -2.89 -18.60 -2.57
N THR A 127 -1.85 -19.10 -1.88
CA THR A 127 -1.88 -19.45 -0.47
C THR A 127 -1.06 -18.53 0.43
N ASP A 128 -0.33 -17.58 -0.15
CA ASP A 128 0.43 -16.60 0.62
C ASP A 128 -0.48 -15.50 1.15
N ILE A 129 -0.05 -14.88 2.23
CA ILE A 129 -0.76 -13.78 2.90
C ILE A 129 -0.30 -12.40 2.41
N VAL A 130 0.89 -12.32 1.81
CA VAL A 130 1.44 -11.08 1.24
C VAL A 130 1.92 -11.32 -0.18
N TYR A 131 1.44 -10.48 -1.08
CA TYR A 131 1.87 -10.47 -2.48
C TYR A 131 2.49 -9.13 -2.82
N HIS A 132 3.62 -9.17 -3.52
CA HIS A 132 4.31 -7.98 -4.02
C HIS A 132 4.34 -7.99 -5.55
N GLY A 133 3.81 -6.94 -6.17
CA GLY A 133 3.79 -6.74 -7.61
C GLY A 133 4.63 -5.54 -8.02
N LYS A 134 5.53 -5.74 -8.97
CA LYS A 134 6.32 -4.68 -9.60
C LYS A 134 6.45 -4.91 -11.10
N THR A 135 6.74 -3.84 -11.85
CA THR A 135 6.92 -3.90 -13.29
C THR A 135 8.37 -4.23 -13.63
N GLU A 136 8.59 -5.27 -14.40
CA GLU A 136 9.88 -5.62 -15.01
C GLU A 136 9.74 -5.75 -16.53
N PHE A 137 10.74 -5.30 -17.26
CA PHE A 137 10.86 -5.53 -18.69
C PHE A 137 11.91 -6.59 -18.94
N ARG A 138 11.52 -7.68 -19.59
CA ARG A 138 12.41 -8.81 -19.88
C ARG A 138 12.64 -8.96 -21.37
N GLY A 139 13.89 -9.18 -21.74
CA GLY A 139 14.26 -9.51 -23.12
C GLY A 139 13.56 -10.76 -23.59
N ILE A 140 12.84 -10.68 -24.71
CA ILE A 140 12.08 -11.83 -25.27
C ILE A 140 13.00 -12.99 -25.65
N HIS A 141 14.20 -12.68 -26.10
CA HIS A 141 15.13 -13.70 -26.62
C HIS A 141 16.03 -14.33 -25.57
N ASN A 142 16.42 -13.57 -24.52
CA ASN A 142 17.45 -14.02 -23.56
C ASN A 142 16.98 -13.95 -22.10
N GLY A 143 15.80 -13.37 -21.83
CA GLY A 143 15.23 -13.28 -20.49
C GLY A 143 15.89 -12.27 -19.54
N GLU A 144 16.91 -11.51 -20.02
CA GLU A 144 17.56 -10.49 -19.20
C GLU A 144 16.57 -9.40 -18.76
N VAL A 145 16.78 -8.83 -17.57
CA VAL A 145 16.01 -7.70 -17.10
C VAL A 145 16.60 -6.41 -17.67
N LEU A 146 15.76 -5.59 -18.32
CA LEU A 146 16.15 -4.30 -18.83
C LEU A 146 16.54 -3.37 -17.65
N SER A 147 17.76 -2.86 -17.67
CA SER A 147 18.28 -1.94 -16.66
C SER A 147 18.30 -0.50 -17.17
N LEU A 148 18.38 0.45 -16.23
CA LEU A 148 18.66 1.85 -16.54
C LEU A 148 20.13 2.01 -16.98
N SER A 149 20.39 2.90 -17.93
CA SER A 149 21.74 3.33 -18.24
C SER A 149 22.36 4.10 -17.05
N PRO A 150 23.70 4.14 -16.91
CA PRO A 150 24.37 4.91 -15.84
C PRO A 150 23.92 6.38 -15.79
N PHE A 151 23.68 6.99 -16.94
CA PHE A 151 23.17 8.36 -17.03
C PHE A 151 21.75 8.49 -16.45
N GLN A 152 20.84 7.54 -16.76
CA GLN A 152 19.48 7.53 -16.22
C GLN A 152 19.48 7.29 -14.71
N GLN A 153 20.30 6.35 -14.20
CA GLN A 153 20.43 6.09 -12.76
C GLN A 153 20.88 7.35 -12.01
N GLN A 154 21.89 8.03 -12.53
CA GLN A 154 22.37 9.29 -11.94
C GLN A 154 21.32 10.41 -12.01
N ARG A 155 20.61 10.52 -13.13
CA ARG A 155 19.60 11.57 -13.36
C ARG A 155 18.37 11.37 -12.49
N PHE A 156 17.85 10.15 -12.43
CA PHE A 156 16.60 9.83 -11.71
C PHE A 156 16.86 9.42 -10.26
N LYS A 157 18.11 9.17 -9.87
CA LYS A 157 18.51 8.72 -8.53
C LYS A 157 17.81 7.40 -8.10
N VAL A 158 17.66 6.49 -9.05
CA VAL A 158 17.08 5.15 -8.86
C VAL A 158 17.95 4.12 -9.57
N ASP A 159 17.92 2.87 -9.09
CA ASP A 159 18.79 1.80 -9.56
C ASP A 159 18.17 0.97 -10.68
N ALA A 160 16.86 0.74 -10.62
CA ALA A 160 16.17 -0.13 -11.54
C ALA A 160 15.00 0.56 -12.25
N VAL A 161 14.63 0.04 -13.43
CA VAL A 161 13.44 0.51 -14.17
C VAL A 161 12.18 0.37 -13.32
N SER A 162 12.06 -0.70 -12.54
CA SER A 162 10.93 -0.94 -11.62
C SER A 162 10.73 0.17 -10.59
N ASP A 163 11.79 0.91 -10.23
CA ASP A 163 11.71 1.99 -9.24
C ASP A 163 10.97 3.22 -9.78
N LEU A 164 10.85 3.34 -11.11
CA LEU A 164 10.06 4.39 -11.76
C LEU A 164 8.57 4.07 -11.86
N TYR A 165 8.19 2.79 -11.73
CA TYR A 165 6.82 2.31 -11.90
C TYR A 165 6.12 2.15 -10.55
N PRO A 166 4.77 2.19 -10.50
CA PRO A 166 4.03 1.83 -9.31
C PRO A 166 4.38 0.44 -8.81
N GLU A 167 4.41 0.27 -7.48
CA GLU A 167 4.51 -1.01 -6.82
C GLU A 167 3.25 -1.30 -6.02
N TYR A 168 2.85 -2.58 -6.00
CA TYR A 168 1.62 -3.04 -5.38
C TYR A 168 1.94 -4.05 -4.29
N PHE A 169 1.35 -3.85 -3.12
CA PHE A 169 1.37 -4.82 -2.03
C PHE A 169 -0.07 -5.21 -1.71
N ILE A 170 -0.33 -6.51 -1.62
CA ILE A 170 -1.62 -7.06 -1.24
C ILE A 170 -1.42 -7.87 0.03
N LEU A 171 -2.13 -7.50 1.10
CA LEU A 171 -2.13 -8.20 2.38
C LEU A 171 -3.50 -8.86 2.57
N LYS A 172 -3.55 -10.18 2.49
CA LYS A 172 -4.76 -11.01 2.70
C LYS A 172 -4.83 -11.37 4.19
N VAL A 173 -5.44 -10.49 4.99
CA VAL A 173 -5.32 -10.58 6.45
C VAL A 173 -6.33 -11.52 7.10
N ASN A 174 -7.44 -11.85 6.41
CA ASN A 174 -8.60 -12.56 6.96
C ASN A 174 -8.29 -13.98 7.49
N ASP A 175 -7.35 -14.69 6.85
CA ASP A 175 -7.02 -16.06 7.21
C ASP A 175 -5.80 -16.17 8.14
N PHE A 176 -5.16 -15.03 8.47
CA PHE A 176 -3.97 -15.02 9.29
C PHE A 176 -4.31 -14.82 10.78
N ASN A 177 -4.30 -15.92 11.53
CA ASN A 177 -4.60 -15.94 12.96
C ASN A 177 -3.46 -16.53 13.83
N LYS A 178 -2.27 -16.69 13.25
CA LYS A 178 -1.12 -17.28 13.95
C LYS A 178 -0.18 -16.19 14.40
N TRP A 179 0.16 -16.20 15.72
CA TRP A 179 1.23 -15.39 16.21
C TRP A 179 2.59 -15.85 15.65
N SER A 180 3.40 -14.91 15.21
CA SER A 180 4.72 -15.14 14.67
C SER A 180 5.72 -14.12 15.23
N LYS A 181 7.01 -14.48 15.22
CA LYS A 181 8.11 -13.57 15.56
C LYS A 181 8.60 -12.74 14.36
N VAL A 182 8.06 -12.98 13.18
CA VAL A 182 8.40 -12.22 11.96
C VAL A 182 7.69 -10.87 12.02
N PRO A 183 8.40 -9.73 11.95
CA PRO A 183 7.81 -8.40 12.14
C PRO A 183 6.62 -8.11 11.22
N LEU A 184 6.69 -8.51 9.94
CA LEU A 184 5.58 -8.32 9.01
C LEU A 184 4.35 -9.15 9.40
N GLU A 185 4.54 -10.37 9.85
CA GLU A 185 3.45 -11.24 10.32
C GLU A 185 2.83 -10.71 11.63
N GLN A 186 3.60 -10.03 12.47
CA GLN A 186 3.08 -9.34 13.66
C GLN A 186 2.14 -8.20 13.27
N TRP A 187 2.51 -7.43 12.24
CA TRP A 187 1.61 -6.41 11.69
C TRP A 187 0.33 -7.00 11.12
N ILE A 188 0.42 -8.11 10.38
CA ILE A 188 -0.77 -8.78 9.81
C ILE A 188 -1.65 -9.35 10.93
N TYR A 189 -1.06 -9.94 11.97
CA TYR A 189 -1.79 -10.38 13.16
C TYR A 189 -2.53 -9.22 13.83
N PHE A 190 -1.84 -8.10 14.05
CA PHE A 190 -2.42 -6.88 14.61
C PHE A 190 -3.56 -6.35 13.72
N LEU A 191 -3.35 -6.30 12.41
CA LEU A 191 -4.36 -5.88 11.43
C LEU A 191 -5.61 -6.78 11.47
N ASN A 192 -5.48 -8.07 11.77
CA ASN A 192 -6.59 -9.00 11.85
C ASN A 192 -7.29 -9.00 13.21
N THR A 193 -6.55 -8.92 14.31
CA THR A 193 -7.08 -9.17 15.66
C THR A 193 -7.28 -7.92 16.49
N SER A 194 -6.64 -6.80 16.15
CA SER A 194 -6.50 -5.58 16.97
C SER A 194 -5.77 -5.82 18.31
N GLU A 195 -5.06 -6.93 18.45
CA GLU A 195 -4.34 -7.28 19.64
C GLU A 195 -2.83 -7.11 19.43
N ILE A 196 -2.16 -6.49 20.41
CA ILE A 196 -0.71 -6.44 20.45
C ILE A 196 -0.29 -7.58 21.39
N PRO A 197 0.40 -8.61 20.88
CA PRO A 197 0.85 -9.71 21.72
C PRO A 197 1.85 -9.23 22.77
N HIS A 198 1.81 -9.86 23.95
CA HIS A 198 2.69 -9.50 25.08
C HIS A 198 4.19 -9.64 24.80
N ASP A 199 4.57 -10.41 23.78
CA ASP A 199 5.95 -10.66 23.37
C ASP A 199 6.34 -9.92 22.09
N ALA A 200 5.59 -8.88 21.69
CA ALA A 200 5.92 -8.09 20.51
C ALA A 200 7.24 -7.34 20.74
N THR A 201 8.24 -7.68 19.98
CA THR A 201 9.45 -6.87 19.87
C THR A 201 9.13 -5.67 18.97
N ALA A 202 8.99 -4.50 19.59
CA ALA A 202 8.77 -3.22 18.93
C ALA A 202 9.91 -2.86 17.97
#